data_7d8b7599d41fa15e4576ea1765545ba2
#
_entry.id   7d8b7599d41fa15e4576ea1765545ba2
#
_cell.length_a   1.000
_cell.length_b   1.000
_cell.length_c   1.000
_cell.angle_alpha   90.00
_cell.angle_beta   90.00
_cell.angle_gamma   90.00
#
_symmetry.space_group_name_H-M   'P 1'
#
loop_
_entity.id
_entity.type
_entity.pdbx_description
1 polymer ?
#
loop_
_entity_poly.entity_id
_entity_poly.type
_entity_poly.pdbx_seq_one_letter_code
_entity_poly.pdbx_strand_id
1 'polypeptide(L)'
;MAKTQSPSYPHGSSASRGKLIVVMIVAALVVVLALLSAFVWPGWALNKTDEVTKVQQQTAAEPTKPSIKATALPDDASELLKAMPDSVFNYARTKAGASETWKSASPLEEYTLTYSTGKSAKDVTVIVAQWSDSDTVKKQYDELAKNLTGKELKSGDVKVSGKSTGSYTVRADSEDGKTATALWQNDTAVFEVTGSKESVLRFYEPFPL
;
A
#
# COMPACT_ATOMS: atom_id res chain seq x y z
N MET A 1 87.53 10.43 -15.94
CA MET A 1 86.42 10.03 -16.83
C MET A 1 85.50 9.14 -15.99
N ALA A 2 84.43 9.71 -15.48
CA ALA A 2 83.48 9.01 -14.59
C ALA A 2 82.28 8.55 -15.45
N LYS A 3 82.00 7.25 -15.45
CA LYS A 3 80.79 6.68 -16.07
C LYS A 3 79.67 6.69 -15.04
N THR A 4 78.62 7.44 -15.32
CA THR A 4 77.39 7.50 -14.57
C THR A 4 76.53 6.30 -14.96
N GLN A 5 76.23 5.42 -13.99
CA GLN A 5 75.21 4.35 -14.14
C GLN A 5 73.87 4.85 -13.65
N SER A 6 72.84 4.74 -14.52
CA SER A 6 71.45 5.01 -14.19
C SER A 6 70.80 3.79 -13.52
N PRO A 7 70.01 3.93 -12.47
CA PRO A 7 69.30 2.81 -11.84
C PRO A 7 68.04 2.44 -12.67
N SER A 8 67.90 1.12 -12.93
CA SER A 8 66.72 0.50 -13.53
C SER A 8 65.63 0.36 -12.50
N TYR A 9 64.42 0.90 -12.77
CA TYR A 9 63.21 0.65 -11.98
C TYR A 9 62.54 -0.65 -12.44
N PRO A 10 62.10 -1.52 -11.56
CA PRO A 10 61.35 -2.71 -11.95
C PRO A 10 59.90 -2.34 -12.29
N HIS A 11 59.47 -2.76 -13.48
CA HIS A 11 58.05 -2.74 -13.88
C HIS A 11 57.23 -3.67 -12.96
N GLY A 12 56.40 -3.05 -12.13
CA GLY A 12 55.37 -3.77 -11.36
C GLY A 12 54.26 -4.30 -12.27
N SER A 13 54.10 -5.59 -12.26
CA SER A 13 53.11 -6.33 -13.06
C SER A 13 51.69 -5.93 -12.70
N SER A 14 50.97 -5.29 -13.62
CA SER A 14 49.54 -4.93 -13.50
C SER A 14 48.57 -6.12 -13.61
N ALA A 15 49.08 -7.35 -13.69
CA ALA A 15 48.29 -8.56 -13.86
C ALA A 15 47.55 -9.07 -12.58
N SER A 16 47.93 -8.58 -11.41
CA SER A 16 47.36 -9.04 -10.12
C SER A 16 46.02 -8.36 -9.77
N ARG A 17 45.83 -7.10 -10.17
CA ARG A 17 44.61 -6.33 -9.84
C ARG A 17 43.38 -6.80 -10.60
N GLY A 18 43.52 -7.20 -11.86
CA GLY A 18 42.42 -7.72 -12.68
C GLY A 18 41.88 -9.05 -12.15
N LYS A 19 42.73 -9.96 -11.70
CA LYS A 19 42.33 -11.25 -11.12
C LYS A 19 41.61 -11.08 -9.76
N LEU A 20 42.04 -10.12 -8.93
CA LEU A 20 41.38 -9.79 -7.67
C LEU A 20 40.00 -9.17 -7.88
N ILE A 21 39.82 -8.30 -8.88
CA ILE A 21 38.53 -7.71 -9.23
C ILE A 21 37.57 -8.77 -9.76
N VAL A 22 38.03 -9.67 -10.62
CA VAL A 22 37.18 -10.77 -11.13
C VAL A 22 36.74 -11.72 -10.01
N VAL A 23 37.64 -12.07 -9.08
CA VAL A 23 37.29 -12.91 -7.91
C VAL A 23 36.28 -12.22 -7.00
N MET A 24 36.40 -10.90 -6.77
CA MET A 24 35.44 -10.13 -5.98
C MET A 24 34.06 -10.05 -6.64
N ILE A 25 34.01 -9.87 -7.96
CA ILE A 25 32.75 -9.86 -8.71
C ILE A 25 32.07 -11.22 -8.69
N VAL A 26 32.83 -12.32 -8.85
CA VAL A 26 32.27 -13.68 -8.80
C VAL A 26 31.77 -14.01 -7.38
N ALA A 27 32.50 -13.61 -6.32
CA ALA A 27 32.07 -13.79 -4.94
C ALA A 27 30.79 -13.01 -4.63
N ALA A 28 30.67 -11.76 -5.10
CA ALA A 28 29.46 -10.95 -4.95
C ALA A 28 28.25 -11.56 -5.70
N LEU A 29 28.46 -12.09 -6.90
CA LEU A 29 27.41 -12.79 -7.68
C LEU A 29 26.92 -14.06 -6.98
N VAL A 30 27.81 -14.85 -6.39
CA VAL A 30 27.45 -16.05 -5.62
C VAL A 30 26.63 -15.70 -4.38
N VAL A 31 26.98 -14.63 -3.67
CA VAL A 31 26.22 -14.15 -2.49
C VAL A 31 24.84 -13.65 -2.90
N VAL A 32 24.72 -12.91 -4.00
CA VAL A 32 23.43 -12.45 -4.53
C VAL A 32 22.55 -13.62 -4.98
N LEU A 33 23.13 -14.62 -5.66
CA LEU A 33 22.40 -15.83 -6.06
C LEU A 33 21.98 -16.68 -4.85
N ALA A 34 22.78 -16.75 -3.80
CA ALA A 34 22.44 -17.44 -2.56
C ALA A 34 21.30 -16.73 -1.81
N LEU A 35 21.30 -15.40 -1.78
CA LEU A 35 20.22 -14.61 -1.20
C LEU A 35 18.92 -14.73 -2.03
N LEU A 36 19.00 -14.69 -3.35
CA LEU A 36 17.85 -14.88 -4.22
C LEU A 36 17.27 -16.30 -4.12
N SER A 37 18.12 -17.34 -4.02
CA SER A 37 17.64 -18.73 -3.86
C SER A 37 16.99 -18.97 -2.50
N ALA A 38 17.41 -18.30 -1.45
CA ALA A 38 16.78 -18.35 -0.12
C ALA A 38 15.37 -17.72 -0.11
N PHE A 39 15.14 -16.70 -0.97
CA PHE A 39 13.83 -16.05 -1.09
C PHE A 39 12.89 -16.70 -2.11
N VAL A 40 13.43 -17.33 -3.16
CA VAL A 40 12.61 -17.92 -4.25
C VAL A 40 12.31 -19.41 -4.02
N TRP A 41 13.11 -20.11 -3.21
CA TRP A 41 12.89 -21.53 -2.93
C TRP A 41 13.13 -21.88 -1.45
N PRO A 42 12.14 -21.67 -0.56
CA PRO A 42 12.29 -21.96 0.87
C PRO A 42 12.32 -23.46 1.22
N GLY A 43 12.29 -24.37 0.24
CA GLY A 43 12.16 -25.81 0.48
C GLY A 43 13.45 -26.60 0.78
N TRP A 44 14.66 -26.03 0.63
CA TRP A 44 15.90 -26.78 0.82
C TRP A 44 16.49 -26.71 2.25
N ALA A 45 16.01 -25.77 3.07
CA ALA A 45 16.54 -25.53 4.42
C ALA A 45 15.80 -26.30 5.54
N LEU A 46 14.80 -27.12 5.22
CA LEU A 46 13.95 -27.78 6.22
C LEU A 46 13.95 -29.30 6.09
N ASN A 47 15.14 -29.94 6.14
CA ASN A 47 15.23 -31.38 6.45
C ASN A 47 16.19 -31.56 7.62
N LYS A 48 15.70 -31.44 8.85
CA LYS A 48 16.12 -32.26 9.99
C LYS A 48 14.95 -32.42 10.96
N THR A 49 14.55 -33.64 11.00
CA THR A 49 13.72 -34.36 11.96
C THR A 49 13.77 -33.82 13.37
N ASP A 50 12.59 -33.46 13.91
CA ASP A 50 12.19 -33.93 15.23
C ASP A 50 10.67 -33.75 15.34
N GLU A 51 9.96 -34.85 15.57
CA GLU A 51 8.55 -34.92 15.81
C GLU A 51 8.15 -34.11 17.05
N VAL A 52 7.52 -32.97 16.82
CA VAL A 52 6.54 -32.43 17.75
C VAL A 52 5.36 -31.95 16.91
N THR A 53 4.25 -32.66 17.05
CA THR A 53 2.95 -32.33 16.52
C THR A 53 2.54 -30.94 16.98
N LYS A 54 2.95 -29.89 16.26
CA LYS A 54 2.31 -28.57 16.30
C LYS A 54 1.43 -28.50 15.08
N VAL A 55 0.13 -28.55 15.33
CA VAL A 55 -0.88 -28.10 14.38
C VAL A 55 -0.46 -26.71 13.91
N GLN A 56 0.26 -26.63 12.80
CA GLN A 56 0.44 -25.39 12.06
C GLN A 56 -0.93 -25.04 11.52
N GLN A 57 -1.60 -24.13 12.21
CA GLN A 57 -2.64 -23.34 11.61
C GLN A 57 -1.99 -22.62 10.43
N GLN A 58 -2.07 -23.22 9.24
CA GLN A 58 -1.83 -22.54 7.97
C GLN A 58 -2.84 -21.39 7.94
N THR A 59 -2.39 -20.20 8.27
CA THR A 59 -3.08 -18.97 7.89
C THR A 59 -3.08 -18.95 6.37
N ALA A 60 -4.15 -19.49 5.77
CA ALA A 60 -4.36 -19.39 4.34
C ALA A 60 -4.22 -17.92 3.95
N ALA A 61 -3.34 -17.63 3.00
CA ALA A 61 -3.18 -16.27 2.50
C ALA A 61 -4.57 -15.73 2.12
N GLU A 62 -4.93 -14.56 2.66
CA GLU A 62 -6.25 -14.00 2.37
C GLU A 62 -6.41 -13.78 0.86
N PRO A 63 -7.61 -14.07 0.31
CA PRO A 63 -7.87 -13.90 -1.13
C PRO A 63 -7.56 -12.48 -1.60
N THR A 64 -7.04 -12.36 -2.82
CA THR A 64 -6.78 -11.07 -3.49
C THR A 64 -7.84 -10.73 -4.54
N LYS A 65 -8.82 -11.62 -4.75
CA LYS A 65 -9.92 -11.42 -5.70
C LYS A 65 -11.26 -11.61 -4.98
N PRO A 66 -12.31 -10.86 -5.35
CA PRO A 66 -13.63 -11.03 -4.76
C PRO A 66 -14.19 -12.42 -5.03
N SER A 67 -14.89 -12.99 -4.05
CA SER A 67 -15.70 -14.20 -4.19
C SER A 67 -17.16 -13.90 -4.53
N ILE A 68 -17.57 -12.64 -4.45
CA ILE A 68 -18.91 -12.15 -4.77
C ILE A 68 -18.82 -11.14 -5.92
N LYS A 69 -19.93 -11.01 -6.67
CA LYS A 69 -20.01 -10.09 -7.80
C LYS A 69 -20.31 -8.67 -7.30
N ALA A 70 -19.66 -7.68 -7.93
CA ALA A 70 -19.99 -6.28 -7.70
C ALA A 70 -21.40 -5.95 -8.21
N THR A 71 -22.10 -5.07 -7.47
CA THR A 71 -23.35 -4.47 -7.94
C THR A 71 -23.06 -3.44 -9.00
N ALA A 72 -23.76 -3.50 -10.14
CA ALA A 72 -23.64 -2.52 -11.20
C ALA A 72 -24.02 -1.12 -10.70
N LEU A 73 -23.37 -0.10 -11.23
CA LEU A 73 -23.79 1.30 -11.04
C LEU A 73 -25.01 1.61 -11.91
N PRO A 74 -25.81 2.65 -11.55
CA PRO A 74 -26.84 3.17 -12.42
C PRO A 74 -26.26 3.68 -13.76
N ASP A 75 -27.06 3.63 -14.83
CA ASP A 75 -26.63 4.08 -16.16
C ASP A 75 -26.32 5.59 -16.20
N ASP A 76 -26.96 6.37 -15.34
CA ASP A 76 -26.80 7.81 -15.16
C ASP A 76 -25.79 8.18 -14.08
N ALA A 77 -24.96 7.22 -13.62
CA ALA A 77 -23.92 7.49 -12.63
C ALA A 77 -22.99 8.64 -13.08
N SER A 78 -22.65 9.51 -12.14
CA SER A 78 -21.69 10.60 -12.37
C SER A 78 -20.28 10.08 -12.66
N GLU A 79 -19.39 10.95 -13.13
CA GLU A 79 -17.98 10.57 -13.38
C GLU A 79 -17.26 10.19 -12.09
N LEU A 80 -17.52 10.87 -10.97
CA LEU A 80 -16.97 10.48 -9.66
C LEU A 80 -17.43 9.08 -9.28
N LEU A 81 -18.73 8.79 -9.41
CA LEU A 81 -19.26 7.48 -9.05
C LEU A 81 -18.75 6.37 -9.97
N LYS A 82 -18.61 6.64 -11.29
CA LYS A 82 -17.99 5.73 -12.26
C LYS A 82 -16.51 5.46 -12.00
N ALA A 83 -15.79 6.44 -11.44
CA ALA A 83 -14.40 6.27 -11.06
C ALA A 83 -14.22 5.32 -9.87
N MET A 84 -15.27 5.07 -9.07
CA MET A 84 -15.20 4.12 -7.96
C MET A 84 -15.02 2.69 -8.47
N PRO A 85 -14.00 1.95 -8.01
CA PRO A 85 -13.72 0.61 -8.51
C PRO A 85 -14.86 -0.36 -8.21
N ASP A 86 -15.06 -1.34 -9.10
CA ASP A 86 -16.00 -2.45 -8.84
C ASP A 86 -15.50 -3.34 -7.70
N SER A 87 -14.17 -3.40 -7.53
CA SER A 87 -13.56 -4.18 -6.45
C SER A 87 -12.18 -3.65 -6.07
N VAL A 88 -11.81 -3.86 -4.80
CA VAL A 88 -10.49 -3.60 -4.23
C VAL A 88 -10.04 -4.88 -3.53
N PHE A 89 -9.00 -5.53 -4.01
CA PHE A 89 -8.63 -6.89 -3.60
C PHE A 89 -9.86 -7.83 -3.63
N ASN A 90 -10.15 -8.47 -2.50
CA ASN A 90 -11.28 -9.38 -2.35
C ASN A 90 -12.59 -8.70 -1.89
N TYR A 91 -12.63 -7.38 -1.86
CA TYR A 91 -13.85 -6.62 -1.58
C TYR A 91 -14.54 -6.24 -2.88
N ALA A 92 -15.80 -6.61 -3.06
CA ALA A 92 -16.63 -6.14 -4.18
C ALA A 92 -17.59 -5.05 -3.70
N ARG A 93 -17.86 -4.05 -4.53
CA ARG A 93 -18.89 -3.04 -4.27
C ARG A 93 -20.27 -3.69 -4.24
N THR A 94 -20.96 -3.63 -3.11
CA THR A 94 -22.30 -4.21 -2.93
C THR A 94 -23.41 -3.17 -2.90
N LYS A 95 -23.04 -1.91 -2.56
CA LYS A 95 -23.99 -0.78 -2.53
C LYS A 95 -23.29 0.48 -3.01
N ALA A 96 -24.05 1.37 -3.64
CA ALA A 96 -23.66 2.74 -3.96
C ALA A 96 -24.94 3.59 -3.97
N GLY A 97 -24.86 4.77 -3.40
CA GLY A 97 -25.97 5.72 -3.36
C GLY A 97 -25.51 7.12 -2.95
N ALA A 98 -26.34 8.11 -3.29
CA ALA A 98 -26.09 9.48 -2.87
C ALA A 98 -26.03 9.58 -1.34
N SER A 99 -25.22 10.48 -0.84
CA SER A 99 -25.01 10.78 0.58
C SER A 99 -25.18 12.28 0.85
N GLU A 100 -25.46 12.61 2.10
CA GLU A 100 -25.54 13.99 2.59
C GLU A 100 -24.75 14.16 3.91
N THR A 101 -23.79 13.28 4.18
CA THR A 101 -23.00 13.27 5.42
C THR A 101 -22.20 14.57 5.57
N TRP A 102 -21.65 15.07 4.47
CA TRP A 102 -20.84 16.30 4.42
C TRP A 102 -21.57 17.46 3.72
N LYS A 103 -22.90 17.42 3.66
CA LYS A 103 -23.74 18.46 3.04
C LYS A 103 -23.42 19.88 3.51
N SER A 104 -23.08 20.05 4.78
CA SER A 104 -22.69 21.36 5.34
C SER A 104 -21.44 21.98 4.71
N ALA A 105 -20.56 21.14 4.15
CA ALA A 105 -19.37 21.55 3.41
C ALA A 105 -19.64 21.81 1.92
N SER A 106 -20.91 21.69 1.48
CA SER A 106 -21.39 21.99 0.13
C SER A 106 -20.58 21.31 -0.98
N PRO A 107 -20.41 19.97 -0.96
CA PRO A 107 -19.78 19.25 -2.08
C PRO A 107 -20.63 19.37 -3.35
N LEU A 108 -20.01 19.26 -4.52
CA LEU A 108 -20.69 19.15 -5.80
C LEU A 108 -21.49 17.84 -5.90
N GLU A 109 -20.91 16.77 -5.38
CA GLU A 109 -21.53 15.46 -5.28
C GLU A 109 -20.91 14.66 -4.13
N GLU A 110 -21.70 13.77 -3.54
CA GLU A 110 -21.32 12.92 -2.41
C GLU A 110 -22.03 11.57 -2.51
N TYR A 111 -21.26 10.50 -2.26
CA TYR A 111 -21.74 9.13 -2.30
C TYR A 111 -21.29 8.33 -1.09
N THR A 112 -22.16 7.40 -0.68
CA THR A 112 -21.80 6.32 0.26
C THR A 112 -21.80 5.00 -0.49
N LEU A 113 -20.70 4.25 -0.38
CA LEU A 113 -20.56 2.93 -0.98
C LEU A 113 -20.27 1.91 0.12
N THR A 114 -20.70 0.67 -0.09
CA THR A 114 -20.32 -0.47 0.76
C THR A 114 -19.54 -1.47 -0.08
N TYR A 115 -18.40 -1.90 0.44
CA TYR A 115 -17.61 -2.99 -0.12
C TYR A 115 -17.59 -4.17 0.84
N SER A 116 -17.74 -5.38 0.30
CA SER A 116 -17.88 -6.60 1.08
C SER A 116 -17.02 -7.73 0.52
N THR A 117 -16.56 -8.60 1.40
CA THR A 117 -15.95 -9.89 1.04
C THR A 117 -16.98 -11.02 1.00
N GLY A 118 -18.27 -10.72 1.20
CA GLY A 118 -19.33 -11.68 1.47
C GLY A 118 -19.50 -12.03 2.97
N LYS A 119 -18.71 -11.39 3.85
CA LYS A 119 -18.81 -11.52 5.31
C LYS A 119 -19.03 -10.14 5.90
N SER A 120 -20.25 -9.88 6.40
CA SER A 120 -20.65 -8.55 6.91
C SER A 120 -19.73 -7.98 7.99
N ALA A 121 -19.12 -8.82 8.81
CA ALA A 121 -18.14 -8.38 9.82
C ALA A 121 -16.84 -7.78 9.22
N LYS A 122 -16.61 -8.00 7.93
CA LYS A 122 -15.46 -7.46 7.17
C LYS A 122 -15.86 -6.32 6.22
N ASP A 123 -17.14 -5.96 6.16
CA ASP A 123 -17.59 -4.87 5.30
C ASP A 123 -16.90 -3.56 5.65
N VAL A 124 -16.63 -2.76 4.63
CA VAL A 124 -16.17 -1.38 4.77
C VAL A 124 -17.16 -0.43 4.12
N THR A 125 -17.35 0.72 4.75
CA THR A 125 -18.13 1.83 4.21
C THR A 125 -17.17 2.88 3.68
N VAL A 126 -17.41 3.34 2.47
CA VAL A 126 -16.67 4.43 1.83
C VAL A 126 -17.61 5.61 1.66
N ILE A 127 -17.24 6.78 2.17
CA ILE A 127 -17.85 8.05 1.80
C ILE A 127 -16.86 8.75 0.88
N VAL A 128 -17.34 9.24 -0.25
CA VAL A 128 -16.55 10.03 -1.20
C VAL A 128 -17.34 11.26 -1.60
N ALA A 129 -16.67 12.40 -1.65
CA ALA A 129 -17.26 13.64 -2.15
C ALA A 129 -16.24 14.45 -2.93
N GLN A 130 -16.74 15.29 -3.85
CA GLN A 130 -15.95 16.14 -4.72
C GLN A 130 -16.37 17.60 -4.57
N TRP A 131 -15.39 18.51 -4.63
CA TRP A 131 -15.57 19.95 -4.63
C TRP A 131 -14.98 20.56 -5.90
N SER A 132 -15.23 21.86 -6.09
CA SER A 132 -14.78 22.61 -7.28
C SER A 132 -13.27 22.88 -7.30
N ASP A 133 -12.63 22.88 -6.14
CA ASP A 133 -11.22 23.26 -6.00
C ASP A 133 -10.51 22.52 -4.85
N SER A 134 -9.21 22.38 -4.97
CA SER A 134 -8.36 21.67 -4.02
C SER A 134 -8.19 22.36 -2.67
N ASP A 135 -8.34 23.69 -2.59
CA ASP A 135 -8.23 24.44 -1.34
C ASP A 135 -9.42 24.13 -0.42
N THR A 136 -10.61 24.03 -1.00
CA THR A 136 -11.82 23.61 -0.29
C THR A 136 -11.70 22.16 0.19
N VAL A 137 -11.20 21.27 -0.66
CA VAL A 137 -10.94 19.86 -0.32
C VAL A 137 -9.96 19.76 0.84
N LYS A 138 -8.86 20.52 0.78
CA LYS A 138 -7.87 20.53 1.86
C LYS A 138 -8.47 20.98 3.19
N LYS A 139 -9.31 22.03 3.20
CA LYS A 139 -9.99 22.48 4.42
C LYS A 139 -10.90 21.39 4.98
N GLN A 140 -11.69 20.75 4.12
CA GLN A 140 -12.59 19.67 4.52
C GLN A 140 -11.80 18.48 5.09
N TYR A 141 -10.72 18.07 4.43
CA TYR A 141 -9.83 17.03 4.94
C TYR A 141 -9.26 17.39 6.32
N ASP A 142 -8.74 18.61 6.48
CA ASP A 142 -8.15 19.07 7.73
C ASP A 142 -9.18 19.08 8.88
N GLU A 143 -10.43 19.44 8.61
CA GLU A 143 -11.53 19.40 9.57
C GLU A 143 -11.91 17.98 9.98
N LEU A 144 -12.06 17.10 9.01
CA LEU A 144 -12.35 15.67 9.26
C LEU A 144 -11.21 15.02 10.03
N ALA A 145 -9.95 15.25 9.64
CA ALA A 145 -8.77 14.70 10.29
C ALA A 145 -8.65 15.13 11.77
N LYS A 146 -9.03 16.35 12.11
CA LYS A 146 -9.07 16.86 13.52
C LYS A 146 -10.06 16.10 14.38
N ASN A 147 -11.15 15.60 13.79
CA ASN A 147 -12.19 14.87 14.51
C ASN A 147 -11.81 13.40 14.77
N LEU A 148 -10.76 12.89 14.10
CA LEU A 148 -10.23 11.54 14.33
C LEU A 148 -9.33 11.55 15.57
N THR A 149 -9.87 11.17 16.72
CA THR A 149 -9.19 11.26 18.04
C THR A 149 -8.41 10.01 18.43
N GLY A 150 -8.61 8.89 17.73
CA GLY A 150 -7.99 7.61 18.06
C GLY A 150 -6.49 7.55 17.73
N LYS A 151 -5.86 6.43 18.10
CA LYS A 151 -4.43 6.21 17.85
C LYS A 151 -4.13 6.25 16.36
N GLU A 152 -3.15 7.07 15.97
CA GLU A 152 -2.64 7.06 14.61
C GLU A 152 -1.97 5.73 14.27
N LEU A 153 -2.38 5.15 13.14
CA LEU A 153 -1.86 3.91 12.60
C LEU A 153 -0.90 4.18 11.43
N LYS A 154 -1.28 5.10 10.55
CA LYS A 154 -0.48 5.54 9.39
C LYS A 154 -0.86 6.97 9.01
N SER A 155 0.08 7.69 8.41
CA SER A 155 -0.15 9.01 7.78
C SER A 155 0.92 9.29 6.73
N GLY A 156 0.64 10.21 5.81
CA GLY A 156 1.59 10.61 4.77
C GLY A 156 0.95 11.35 3.60
N ASP A 157 1.69 11.42 2.49
CA ASP A 157 1.25 12.07 1.26
C ASP A 157 0.61 11.06 0.30
N VAL A 158 -0.49 11.48 -0.34
CA VAL A 158 -1.03 10.82 -1.54
C VAL A 158 -0.23 11.28 -2.74
N LYS A 159 0.22 10.33 -3.57
CA LYS A 159 1.04 10.64 -4.75
C LYS A 159 0.48 9.98 -5.99
N VAL A 160 0.25 10.78 -7.02
CA VAL A 160 -0.13 10.32 -8.36
C VAL A 160 1.02 10.63 -9.31
N SER A 161 1.54 9.60 -9.97
CA SER A 161 2.70 9.73 -10.89
C SER A 161 3.91 10.43 -10.25
N GLY A 162 4.13 10.20 -8.94
CA GLY A 162 5.25 10.77 -8.18
C GLY A 162 5.05 12.20 -7.67
N LYS A 163 3.95 12.86 -8.02
CA LYS A 163 3.57 14.19 -7.50
C LYS A 163 2.63 14.05 -6.31
N SER A 164 2.87 14.82 -5.24
CA SER A 164 1.93 14.90 -4.12
C SER A 164 0.65 15.60 -4.59
N THR A 165 -0.48 14.93 -4.42
CA THR A 165 -1.83 15.41 -4.79
C THR A 165 -2.73 15.54 -3.57
N GLY A 166 -2.26 15.14 -2.40
CA GLY A 166 -3.02 15.23 -1.17
C GLY A 166 -2.29 14.59 0.01
N SER A 167 -3.02 14.34 1.07
CA SER A 167 -2.54 13.72 2.30
C SER A 167 -3.49 12.61 2.75
N TYR A 168 -3.00 11.68 3.55
CA TYR A 168 -3.84 10.67 4.18
C TYR A 168 -3.51 10.50 5.66
N THR A 169 -4.48 10.05 6.44
CA THR A 169 -4.31 9.56 7.81
C THR A 169 -5.20 8.34 8.04
N VAL A 170 -4.71 7.40 8.82
CA VAL A 170 -5.47 6.23 9.29
C VAL A 170 -5.40 6.18 10.79
N ARG A 171 -6.56 6.14 11.45
CA ARG A 171 -6.63 6.11 12.91
C ARG A 171 -7.55 5.00 13.39
N ALA A 172 -7.24 4.45 14.56
CA ALA A 172 -8.18 3.59 15.28
C ALA A 172 -9.29 4.46 15.87
N ASP A 173 -10.57 4.02 15.80
CA ASP A 173 -11.72 4.83 16.24
C ASP A 173 -11.98 4.70 17.73
N SER A 174 -11.47 3.65 18.37
CA SER A 174 -11.72 3.33 19.76
C SER A 174 -10.46 2.88 20.49
N GLU A 175 -10.46 2.96 21.80
CA GLU A 175 -9.35 2.51 22.65
C GLU A 175 -9.07 1.00 22.50
N ASP A 176 -10.09 0.19 22.19
CA ASP A 176 -9.94 -1.24 21.95
C ASP A 176 -9.30 -1.56 20.59
N GLY A 177 -9.15 -0.56 19.71
CA GLY A 177 -8.50 -0.64 18.42
C GLY A 177 -9.11 -1.65 17.45
N LYS A 178 -10.40 -1.98 17.59
CA LYS A 178 -11.09 -2.94 16.73
C LYS A 178 -11.56 -2.34 15.42
N THR A 179 -11.94 -1.06 15.43
CA THR A 179 -12.37 -0.30 14.27
C THR A 179 -11.33 0.74 13.90
N ALA A 180 -11.37 1.22 12.66
CA ALA A 180 -10.49 2.26 12.17
C ALA A 180 -11.20 3.08 11.09
N THR A 181 -10.68 4.31 10.92
CA THR A 181 -11.00 5.20 9.81
C THR A 181 -9.74 5.51 9.03
N ALA A 182 -9.77 5.31 7.72
CA ALA A 182 -8.80 5.85 6.77
C ALA A 182 -9.43 7.05 6.07
N LEU A 183 -8.76 8.19 6.11
CA LEU A 183 -9.19 9.45 5.50
C LEU A 183 -8.08 9.93 4.59
N TRP A 184 -8.42 10.28 3.33
CA TRP A 184 -7.48 10.90 2.41
C TRP A 184 -8.16 11.90 1.49
N GLN A 185 -7.36 12.79 0.97
CA GLN A 185 -7.73 13.69 -0.12
C GLN A 185 -6.86 13.39 -1.34
N ASN A 186 -7.42 13.56 -2.51
CA ASN A 186 -6.72 13.52 -3.77
C ASN A 186 -7.31 14.59 -4.70
N ASP A 187 -6.51 15.64 -4.98
CA ASP A 187 -6.90 16.79 -5.79
C ASP A 187 -8.23 17.42 -5.31
N THR A 188 -9.35 17.17 -6.00
CA THR A 188 -10.67 17.76 -5.71
C THR A 188 -11.61 16.82 -4.93
N ALA A 189 -11.14 15.69 -4.44
CA ALA A 189 -11.96 14.70 -3.75
C ALA A 189 -11.44 14.35 -2.35
N VAL A 190 -12.36 14.07 -1.41
CA VAL A 190 -12.08 13.49 -0.10
C VAL A 190 -12.74 12.11 -0.02
N PHE A 191 -12.03 11.18 0.58
CA PHE A 191 -12.46 9.81 0.82
C PHE A 191 -12.34 9.48 2.30
N GLU A 192 -13.34 8.81 2.85
CA GLU A 192 -13.33 8.25 4.19
C GLU A 192 -13.74 6.78 4.12
N VAL A 193 -12.94 5.90 4.70
CA VAL A 193 -13.22 4.46 4.78
C VAL A 193 -13.30 4.06 6.23
N THR A 194 -14.42 3.48 6.64
CA THR A 194 -14.66 3.00 7.99
C THR A 194 -14.98 1.50 8.01
N GLY A 195 -14.60 0.82 9.09
CA GLY A 195 -14.85 -0.60 9.27
C GLY A 195 -13.99 -1.23 10.35
N SER A 196 -13.86 -2.57 10.35
CA SER A 196 -12.88 -3.21 11.22
C SER A 196 -11.46 -2.75 10.86
N LYS A 197 -10.58 -2.59 11.86
CA LYS A 197 -9.21 -2.13 11.63
C LYS A 197 -8.47 -2.96 10.56
N GLU A 198 -8.63 -4.29 10.62
CA GLU A 198 -8.03 -5.19 9.64
C GLU A 198 -8.56 -4.92 8.23
N SER A 199 -9.89 -4.76 8.09
CA SER A 199 -10.54 -4.48 6.82
C SER A 199 -10.12 -3.14 6.24
N VAL A 200 -10.11 -2.07 7.05
CA VAL A 200 -9.72 -0.73 6.62
C VAL A 200 -8.27 -0.71 6.13
N LEU A 201 -7.32 -1.27 6.93
CA LEU A 201 -5.91 -1.32 6.53
C LEU A 201 -5.68 -2.10 5.23
N ARG A 202 -6.43 -3.18 5.04
CA ARG A 202 -6.33 -4.00 3.83
C ARG A 202 -6.97 -3.33 2.61
N PHE A 203 -8.03 -2.54 2.81
CA PHE A 203 -8.82 -1.94 1.73
C PHE A 203 -8.20 -0.66 1.19
N TYR A 204 -7.74 0.26 2.08
CA TYR A 204 -7.33 1.59 1.61
C TYR A 204 -5.99 1.60 0.86
N GLU A 205 -5.03 0.73 1.23
CA GLU A 205 -3.70 0.70 0.61
C GLU A 205 -3.71 0.46 -0.91
N PRO A 206 -4.49 -0.51 -1.43
CA PRO A 206 -4.58 -0.77 -2.87
C PRO A 206 -5.71 0.03 -3.55
N PHE A 207 -6.35 0.97 -2.86
CA PHE A 207 -7.42 1.77 -3.47
C PHE A 207 -6.82 2.66 -4.58
N PRO A 208 -7.38 2.63 -5.82
CA PRO A 208 -6.71 3.17 -7.00
C PRO A 208 -6.79 4.70 -7.18
N LEU A 209 -7.42 5.46 -6.25
CA LEU A 209 -7.70 6.90 -6.37
C LEU A 209 -7.04 7.72 -5.28
#